data_845af4ccf5ada5b37927a6ac7fa22b19
#
_entry.id   845af4ccf5ada5b37927a6ac7fa22b19
#
_cell.length_a   1.000
_cell.length_b   1.000
_cell.length_c   1.000
_cell.angle_alpha   90.00
_cell.angle_beta   90.00
_cell.angle_gamma   90.00
#
_symmetry.space_group_name_H-M   'P 1'
#
loop_
_entity.id
_entity.type
_entity.pdbx_description
1 polymer ?
#
loop_
_entity_poly.entity_id
_entity_poly.type
_entity_poly.pdbx_seq_one_letter_code
_entity_poly.pdbx_strand_id
1 'polypeptide(L)'
;FAALLGAYNAQMGFGLPSIGGKDSMSGTFNEEDGKEVNVPPTLVSFAVDVASEKTAISPEFKKAGNKIVVFKIEKDAYDLPVYSQITEGYGKLFEDIKAGRIVSAYAVERHGMAEAVSKMAF
;
A
#
# COMPACT_ATOMS: atom_id res chain seq x y z
N PHE A 1 12.23 0.50 -18.04
CA PHE A 1 12.23 1.95 -17.76
C PHE A 1 10.99 2.37 -16.93
N ALA A 2 9.76 2.05 -17.37
CA ALA A 2 8.54 2.47 -16.69
C ALA A 2 8.45 2.01 -15.22
N ALA A 3 8.79 0.76 -14.93
CA ALA A 3 8.80 0.23 -13.56
C ALA A 3 9.81 0.98 -12.67
N LEU A 4 10.99 1.28 -13.19
CA LEU A 4 12.02 2.04 -12.47
C LEU A 4 11.57 3.48 -12.22
N LEU A 5 10.96 4.13 -13.22
CA LEU A 5 10.41 5.48 -13.09
C LEU A 5 9.30 5.53 -12.03
N GLY A 6 8.40 4.53 -11.99
CA GLY A 6 7.37 4.41 -10.97
C GLY A 6 7.96 4.29 -9.56
N ALA A 7 8.97 3.45 -9.37
CA ALA A 7 9.66 3.30 -8.09
C ALA A 7 10.37 4.60 -7.67
N TYR A 8 11.03 5.28 -8.60
CA TYR A 8 11.67 6.57 -8.37
C TYR A 8 10.64 7.63 -7.94
N ASN A 9 9.54 7.76 -8.67
CA ASN A 9 8.50 8.73 -8.35
C ASN A 9 7.88 8.49 -6.98
N ALA A 10 7.66 7.23 -6.60
CA ALA A 10 7.14 6.90 -5.28
C ALA A 10 8.11 7.29 -4.16
N GLN A 11 9.39 6.96 -4.29
CA GLN A 11 10.41 7.33 -3.30
C GLN A 11 10.54 8.85 -3.16
N MET A 12 10.56 9.57 -4.29
CA MET A 12 10.62 11.04 -4.27
C MET A 12 9.34 11.66 -3.73
N GLY A 13 8.18 11.15 -4.12
CA GLY A 13 6.88 11.67 -3.70
C GLY A 13 6.60 11.49 -2.20
N PHE A 14 7.07 10.40 -1.61
CA PHE A 14 6.95 10.15 -0.17
C PHE A 14 8.15 10.64 0.64
N GLY A 15 9.26 11.03 0.02
CA GLY A 15 10.49 11.34 0.72
C GLY A 15 11.10 10.13 1.46
N LEU A 16 10.84 8.91 0.99
CA LEU A 16 11.26 7.66 1.61
C LEU A 16 12.35 6.99 0.78
N PRO A 17 13.62 7.08 1.19
CA PRO A 17 14.70 6.41 0.49
C PRO A 17 14.61 4.89 0.69
N SER A 18 14.85 4.16 -0.40
CA SER A 18 15.04 2.72 -0.32
C SER A 18 16.39 2.39 0.31
N ILE A 19 16.40 1.48 1.29
CA ILE A 19 17.63 0.94 1.90
C ILE A 19 18.11 -0.35 1.24
N GLY A 20 17.31 -0.91 0.36
CA GLY A 20 17.56 -2.15 -0.36
C GLY A 20 16.35 -2.59 -1.15
N GLY A 21 16.46 -3.71 -1.79
CA GLY A 21 15.36 -4.25 -2.58
C GLY A 21 15.78 -5.46 -3.41
N LYS A 22 14.87 -5.83 -4.31
CA LYS A 22 15.04 -6.92 -5.26
C LYS A 22 14.33 -6.55 -6.56
N ASP A 23 14.87 -6.96 -7.66
CA ASP A 23 14.22 -6.84 -8.95
C ASP A 23 14.13 -8.18 -9.70
N SER A 24 13.10 -8.28 -10.54
CA SER A 24 12.95 -9.33 -11.55
C SER A 24 12.50 -8.65 -12.83
N MET A 25 13.41 -8.52 -13.78
CA MET A 25 13.21 -7.65 -14.94
C MET A 25 12.94 -8.40 -16.24
N SER A 26 13.35 -9.64 -16.34
CA SER A 26 13.09 -10.47 -17.51
C SER A 26 13.21 -11.93 -17.17
N GLY A 27 12.31 -12.70 -17.70
CA GLY A 27 12.32 -14.15 -17.66
C GLY A 27 11.17 -14.64 -18.51
N THR A 28 11.49 -15.47 -19.48
CA THR A 28 10.48 -16.16 -20.29
C THR A 28 10.79 -17.64 -20.21
N PHE A 29 9.81 -18.41 -19.84
CA PHE A 29 9.86 -19.86 -19.88
C PHE A 29 8.91 -20.34 -20.97
N ASN A 30 9.43 -21.16 -21.88
CA ASN A 30 8.63 -21.78 -22.93
C ASN A 30 8.38 -23.24 -22.55
N GLU A 31 7.12 -23.61 -22.36
CA GLU A 31 6.71 -24.99 -22.12
C GLU A 31 6.85 -25.81 -23.42
N GLU A 32 6.96 -27.13 -23.28
CA GLU A 32 7.09 -28.05 -24.43
C GLU A 32 5.86 -28.03 -25.35
N ASP A 33 4.70 -27.69 -24.83
CA ASP A 33 3.44 -27.49 -25.57
C ASP A 33 3.35 -26.15 -26.32
N GLY A 34 4.42 -25.32 -26.24
CA GLY A 34 4.50 -24.02 -26.89
C GLY A 34 3.87 -22.86 -26.09
N LYS A 35 3.44 -23.10 -24.86
CA LYS A 35 2.96 -22.05 -23.98
C LYS A 35 4.12 -21.24 -23.42
N GLU A 36 3.99 -19.93 -23.52
CA GLU A 36 4.96 -18.98 -22.99
C GLU A 36 4.51 -18.43 -21.64
N VAL A 37 5.36 -18.52 -20.64
CA VAL A 37 5.16 -17.92 -19.32
C VAL A 37 6.16 -16.80 -19.13
N ASN A 38 5.66 -15.57 -19.04
CA ASN A 38 6.47 -14.38 -18.85
C ASN A 38 6.47 -13.91 -17.40
N VAL A 39 7.64 -13.64 -16.86
CA VAL A 39 7.78 -12.97 -15.56
C VAL A 39 7.54 -11.47 -15.75
N PRO A 40 6.54 -10.87 -15.08
CA PRO A 40 6.33 -9.44 -15.17
C PRO A 40 7.50 -8.68 -14.52
N PRO A 41 7.89 -7.51 -15.05
CA PRO A 41 8.86 -6.65 -14.39
C PRO A 41 8.38 -6.32 -12.97
N THR A 42 9.18 -6.70 -11.98
CA THR A 42 8.82 -6.55 -10.56
C THR A 42 9.96 -5.88 -9.82
N LEU A 43 9.64 -4.81 -9.09
CA LEU A 43 10.57 -4.13 -8.19
C LEU A 43 10.04 -4.25 -6.76
N VAL A 44 10.91 -4.68 -5.86
CA VAL A 44 10.65 -4.68 -4.41
C VAL A 44 11.56 -3.65 -3.78
N SER A 45 11.00 -2.74 -3.03
CA SER A 45 11.73 -1.68 -2.34
C SER A 45 11.51 -1.80 -0.84
N PHE A 46 12.59 -1.73 -0.06
CA PHE A 46 12.55 -1.74 1.39
C PHE A 46 12.85 -0.34 1.92
N ALA A 47 11.98 0.15 2.78
CA ALA A 47 12.21 1.34 3.59
C ALA A 47 12.08 0.97 5.07
N VAL A 48 12.74 1.73 5.94
CA VAL A 48 12.73 1.50 7.39
C VAL A 48 12.36 2.79 8.10
N ASP A 49 11.51 2.66 9.10
CA ASP A 49 11.15 3.74 10.01
C ASP A 49 11.03 3.23 11.44
N VAL A 50 11.05 4.14 12.40
CA VAL A 50 10.89 3.84 13.84
C VAL A 50 9.47 4.21 14.26
N ALA A 51 8.75 3.24 14.81
CA ALA A 51 7.39 3.44 15.30
C ALA A 51 7.30 3.11 16.80
N SER A 52 6.32 3.70 17.49
CA SER A 52 5.99 3.35 18.86
C SER A 52 4.93 2.23 18.86
N GLU A 53 5.16 1.19 19.66
CA GLU A 53 4.16 0.13 19.88
C GLU A 53 2.79 0.67 20.34
N LYS A 54 2.80 1.80 21.08
CA LYS A 54 1.58 2.44 21.61
C LYS A 54 0.67 3.00 20.51
N THR A 55 1.19 3.18 19.30
CA THR A 55 0.42 3.65 18.13
C THR A 55 0.08 2.52 17.16
N ALA A 56 0.47 1.29 17.50
CA ALA A 56 0.10 0.13 16.71
C ALA A 56 -1.38 -0.24 16.97
N ILE A 57 -2.15 -0.38 15.90
CA ILE A 57 -3.54 -0.85 15.94
C ILE A 57 -3.68 -2.10 15.09
N SER A 58 -4.58 -2.97 15.48
CA SER A 58 -4.85 -4.20 14.74
C SER A 58 -6.05 -4.04 13.80
N PRO A 59 -6.19 -4.88 12.78
CA PRO A 59 -7.17 -4.66 11.72
C PRO A 59 -8.62 -5.03 12.09
N GLU A 60 -8.84 -5.90 13.07
CA GLU A 60 -10.19 -6.42 13.38
C GLU A 60 -11.12 -5.34 13.94
N PHE A 61 -12.42 -5.46 13.70
CA PHE A 61 -13.43 -4.58 14.29
C PHE A 61 -13.46 -4.71 15.81
N LYS A 62 -13.53 -3.58 16.52
CA LYS A 62 -13.45 -3.53 17.99
C LYS A 62 -14.81 -3.50 18.66
N LYS A 63 -15.78 -2.79 18.09
CA LYS A 63 -17.08 -2.55 18.74
C LYS A 63 -18.17 -2.31 17.71
N ALA A 64 -19.34 -2.91 17.93
CA ALA A 64 -20.53 -2.60 17.15
C ALA A 64 -20.92 -1.12 17.30
N GLY A 65 -21.35 -0.51 16.21
CA GLY A 65 -21.71 0.91 16.14
C GLY A 65 -20.57 1.84 15.75
N ASN A 66 -19.34 1.37 15.66
CA ASN A 66 -18.25 2.16 15.08
C ASN A 66 -18.51 2.42 13.59
N LYS A 67 -18.09 3.59 13.12
CA LYS A 67 -18.18 3.95 11.70
C LYS A 67 -17.02 3.35 10.93
N ILE A 68 -17.31 2.87 9.73
CA ILE A 68 -16.29 2.47 8.75
C ILE A 68 -16.08 3.65 7.81
N VAL A 69 -14.84 4.07 7.65
CA VAL A 69 -14.45 5.17 6.77
C VAL A 69 -13.43 4.63 5.76
N VAL A 70 -13.59 5.00 4.50
CA VAL A 70 -12.66 4.65 3.44
C VAL A 70 -11.83 5.88 3.07
N PHE A 71 -10.52 5.78 3.25
CA PHE A 71 -9.58 6.75 2.71
C PHE A 71 -9.27 6.39 1.26
N LYS A 72 -9.71 7.23 0.34
CA LYS A 72 -9.44 7.06 -1.09
C LYS A 72 -8.17 7.78 -1.48
N ILE A 73 -7.30 7.08 -2.21
CA ILE A 73 -6.15 7.68 -2.89
C ILE A 73 -6.65 8.37 -4.16
N GLU A 74 -6.34 9.65 -4.29
CA GLU A 74 -6.57 10.40 -5.51
C GLU A 74 -5.51 10.08 -6.56
N LYS A 75 -5.91 10.16 -7.81
CA LYS A 75 -5.05 9.92 -8.96
C LYS A 75 -5.09 11.12 -9.90
N ASP A 76 -3.97 11.37 -10.54
CA ASP A 76 -3.86 12.42 -11.56
C ASP A 76 -4.40 11.98 -12.93
N ALA A 77 -4.24 12.84 -13.93
CA ALA A 77 -4.69 12.57 -15.30
C ALA A 77 -3.97 11.38 -15.99
N TYR A 78 -2.89 10.90 -15.42
CA TYR A 78 -2.10 9.76 -15.89
C TYR A 78 -2.32 8.50 -15.05
N ASP A 79 -3.35 8.48 -14.21
CA ASP A 79 -3.66 7.40 -13.26
C ASP A 79 -2.55 7.17 -12.20
N LEU A 80 -1.68 8.17 -11.98
CA LEU A 80 -0.65 8.13 -10.96
C LEU A 80 -1.17 8.68 -9.62
N PRO A 81 -0.70 8.15 -8.48
CA PRO A 81 -1.11 8.61 -7.17
C PRO A 81 -0.72 10.09 -6.93
N VAL A 82 -1.62 10.87 -6.33
CA VAL A 82 -1.32 12.23 -5.86
C VAL A 82 -0.62 12.13 -4.50
N TYR A 83 0.71 12.09 -4.51
CA TYR A 83 1.54 11.85 -3.32
C TYR A 83 1.30 12.86 -2.20
N SER A 84 1.08 14.13 -2.51
CA SER A 84 0.78 15.17 -1.50
C SER A 84 -0.52 14.86 -0.76
N GLN A 85 -1.57 14.44 -1.46
CA GLN A 85 -2.85 14.06 -0.84
C GLN A 85 -2.68 12.84 0.07
N ILE A 86 -1.88 11.85 -0.35
CA ILE A 86 -1.62 10.66 0.44
C ILE A 86 -0.85 11.03 1.71
N THR A 87 0.22 11.80 1.59
CA THR A 87 1.06 12.20 2.73
C THR A 87 0.26 13.01 3.75
N GLU A 88 -0.54 13.98 3.28
CA GLU A 88 -1.42 14.76 4.16
C GLU A 88 -2.49 13.88 4.82
N GLY A 89 -3.12 13.00 4.04
CA GLY A 89 -4.14 12.09 4.54
C GLY A 89 -3.61 11.10 5.56
N TYR A 90 -2.46 10.51 5.31
CA TYR A 90 -1.81 9.58 6.26
C TYR A 90 -1.35 10.31 7.53
N GLY A 91 -0.90 11.56 7.43
CA GLY A 91 -0.60 12.37 8.59
C GLY A 91 -1.83 12.56 9.49
N LYS A 92 -2.99 12.89 8.90
CA LYS A 92 -4.27 13.01 9.63
C LYS A 92 -4.72 11.68 10.23
N LEU A 93 -4.62 10.57 9.47
CA LEU A 93 -4.94 9.24 9.98
C LEU A 93 -4.07 8.87 11.18
N PHE A 94 -2.77 9.16 11.12
CA PHE A 94 -1.85 8.88 12.21
C PHE A 94 -2.18 9.68 13.48
N GLU A 95 -2.49 10.98 13.35
CA GLU A 95 -2.94 11.79 14.49
C GLU A 95 -4.26 11.28 15.07
N ASP A 96 -5.18 10.78 14.25
CA ASP A 96 -6.43 10.17 14.71
C ASP A 96 -6.21 8.83 15.43
N ILE A 97 -5.25 8.03 15.00
CA ILE A 97 -4.81 6.81 15.70
C ILE A 97 -4.22 7.17 17.06
N LYS A 98 -3.31 8.13 17.12
CA LYS A 98 -2.70 8.59 18.37
C LYS A 98 -3.75 9.13 19.37
N ALA A 99 -4.77 9.79 18.87
CA ALA A 99 -5.86 10.31 19.68
C ALA A 99 -6.92 9.26 20.05
N GLY A 100 -6.78 8.01 19.61
CA GLY A 100 -7.74 6.92 19.86
C GLY A 100 -9.06 7.06 19.10
N ARG A 101 -9.14 7.94 18.10
CA ARG A 101 -10.32 8.09 17.24
C ARG A 101 -10.42 6.99 16.18
N ILE A 102 -9.28 6.50 15.71
CA ILE A 102 -9.19 5.31 14.86
C ILE A 102 -8.65 4.17 15.70
N VAL A 103 -9.43 3.11 15.81
CA VAL A 103 -9.13 1.96 16.68
C VAL A 103 -8.77 0.69 15.89
N SER A 104 -9.01 0.69 14.58
CA SER A 104 -8.63 -0.37 13.66
C SER A 104 -8.46 0.18 12.25
N ALA A 105 -7.57 -0.40 11.48
CA ALA A 105 -7.34 -0.03 10.09
C ALA A 105 -6.88 -1.25 9.26
N TYR A 106 -7.30 -1.29 8.02
CA TYR A 106 -6.94 -2.33 7.06
C TYR A 106 -6.69 -1.71 5.69
N ALA A 107 -5.61 -2.10 5.03
CA ALA A 107 -5.32 -1.67 3.67
C ALA A 107 -6.24 -2.41 2.68
N VAL A 108 -6.95 -1.65 1.85
CA VAL A 108 -7.77 -2.24 0.78
C VAL A 108 -6.84 -2.75 -0.32
N GLU A 109 -6.83 -4.05 -0.52
CA GLU A 109 -5.97 -4.76 -1.46
C GLU A 109 -6.73 -5.13 -2.75
N ARG A 110 -6.18 -6.12 -3.47
CA ARG A 110 -6.60 -6.54 -4.82
C ARG A 110 -8.10 -6.85 -4.96
N HIS A 111 -8.73 -7.41 -3.94
CA HIS A 111 -10.13 -7.82 -3.99
C HIS A 111 -11.12 -6.77 -3.46
N GLY A 112 -10.61 -5.56 -3.17
CA GLY A 112 -11.41 -4.39 -2.87
C GLY A 112 -12.00 -4.35 -1.46
N MET A 113 -12.96 -3.44 -1.27
CA MET A 113 -13.54 -3.14 0.04
C MET A 113 -14.31 -4.32 0.66
N ALA A 114 -14.95 -5.15 -0.16
CA ALA A 114 -15.71 -6.29 0.36
C ALA A 114 -14.79 -7.29 1.08
N GLU A 115 -13.63 -7.59 0.49
CA GLU A 115 -12.61 -8.41 1.14
C GLU A 115 -12.08 -7.76 2.40
N ALA A 116 -11.72 -6.47 2.34
CA ALA A 116 -11.18 -5.75 3.47
C ALA A 116 -12.13 -5.77 4.67
N VAL A 117 -13.43 -5.44 4.46
CA VAL A 117 -14.46 -5.48 5.52
C VAL A 117 -14.66 -6.90 6.05
N SER A 118 -14.67 -7.90 5.17
CA SER A 118 -14.79 -9.30 5.60
C SER A 118 -13.61 -9.72 6.48
N LYS A 119 -12.39 -9.40 6.09
CA LYS A 119 -11.19 -9.70 6.90
C LYS A 119 -11.17 -8.97 8.24
N MET A 120 -11.70 -7.73 8.28
CA MET A 120 -11.83 -6.98 9.54
C MET A 120 -12.90 -7.56 10.48
N ALA A 121 -13.80 -8.40 9.96
CA ALA A 121 -14.88 -9.01 10.74
C ALA A 121 -14.47 -10.34 11.40
N PHE A 122 -13.32 -10.91 11.04
CA PHE A 122 -12.73 -12.10 11.66
C PHE A 122 -11.70 -11.69 12.70
#